data_f199290790ad5e3551f59ade80eb59cf
#
_entry.id   f199290790ad5e3551f59ade80eb59cf
#
_cell.length_a   1.000
_cell.length_b   1.000
_cell.length_c   1.000
_cell.angle_alpha   90.00
_cell.angle_beta   90.00
_cell.angle_gamma   90.00
#
_symmetry.space_group_name_H-M   'P 1'
#
loop_
_entity.id
_entity.type
_entity.pdbx_description
1 polymer ?
#
loop_
_entity_poly.entity_id
_entity_poly.type
_entity_poly.pdbx_seq_one_letter_code
_entity_poly.pdbx_strand_id
1 'polypeptide(L)'
;MTVDTDKQTLGFQTEVKQLLQLMIHSLYSNKEIFLRELVSNAADAADKLRFEALVKPELLEGGSDLRIRVDYDKDARTVTIDDNGIGMSREDAVSHLGTIAKSGTADFLKHLSGDQKKDANLIGQFGVGFYSAFIVADQVDVYSRRAGLPANEGVHWSSRGEGEFEIASIDKPERGTRIVLQLKEGEDSFADGWTLRGILKKYSDHIGLPIEMRKEHHGEEADTPAEPEWEAVNRASALWTRPKSEIKDEEYQEFYKHVAHDAGNPLAWSHNKVEGKLEYTSLLFVPGRAPFDLYHRDSAKGLKLYVQRVFIMDQAEQFLPLYLRFIKGVVDSSDLSLNVSREILQSGPVVDSMKSALTKRSLDMLEKLAKDKPDDYATFWRNFGQALKEGPAEDYANREKVAGLLRFSSTHDTTGAQSVGLADYVSRLAEGQDKLYYLTGESYAQIKDSPHLEVFRKKGIEVLLLTDRIDEWLMSYLTEFDSKSFVDVARGDLDLGKLDSEEDKKAQEEVAKSKEGLASRIKAALGDDVAEVRVSHRLTDSPAILAIGQGDLGLQMRQLLEASGQAVPESKPVFEFNPAHPLIEKLDAEQDMDRFGDLSRVLFDQAALAAGDSLKDPAGDVKRLNKLLLELSA
;
A
#
# COMPACT_ATOMS: atom_id res chain seq x y z
N MET A 1 14.34 61.09 22.77
CA MET A 1 13.11 60.53 23.29
C MET A 1 13.32 59.02 23.45
N THR A 2 13.70 58.61 24.65
CA THR A 2 13.78 57.21 25.01
C THR A 2 12.36 56.76 25.32
N VAL A 3 11.81 55.94 24.45
CA VAL A 3 10.56 55.24 24.68
C VAL A 3 10.89 54.12 25.64
N ASP A 4 10.54 54.34 26.90
CA ASP A 4 10.59 53.32 27.96
C ASP A 4 9.45 52.30 27.68
N THR A 5 9.80 51.23 26.98
CA THR A 5 8.87 50.13 26.74
C THR A 5 8.79 49.31 28.02
N ASP A 6 7.74 49.51 28.76
CA ASP A 6 7.34 48.68 29.92
C ASP A 6 6.98 47.26 29.42
N LYS A 7 8.01 46.48 29.08
CA LYS A 7 7.88 45.14 28.56
C LYS A 7 7.76 44.16 29.72
N GLN A 8 6.53 43.77 30.06
CA GLN A 8 6.25 42.73 31.07
C GLN A 8 6.12 41.37 30.38
N THR A 9 6.82 40.37 30.87
CA THR A 9 6.61 38.97 30.49
C THR A 9 5.65 38.37 31.52
N LEU A 10 4.42 38.02 31.05
CA LEU A 10 3.41 37.38 31.87
C LEU A 10 3.32 35.88 31.49
N GLY A 11 3.14 35.01 32.49
CA GLY A 11 2.87 33.60 32.28
C GLY A 11 1.41 33.36 31.89
N PHE A 12 1.17 32.36 31.02
CA PHE A 12 -0.19 31.91 30.74
C PHE A 12 -0.82 31.28 31.96
N GLN A 13 -2.09 31.58 32.24
CA GLN A 13 -2.90 30.92 33.27
C GLN A 13 -3.78 29.84 32.59
N THR A 14 -4.02 28.74 33.33
CA THR A 14 -4.75 27.58 32.78
C THR A 14 -6.00 27.30 33.61
N GLU A 15 -7.14 27.21 32.96
CA GLU A 15 -8.39 26.65 33.48
C GLU A 15 -8.32 25.12 33.41
N VAL A 16 -7.90 24.48 34.53
CA VAL A 16 -7.62 23.03 34.57
C VAL A 16 -8.84 22.19 34.20
N LYS A 17 -10.04 22.56 34.65
CA LYS A 17 -11.28 21.84 34.33
C LYS A 17 -11.59 21.87 32.84
N GLN A 18 -11.43 23.01 32.15
CA GLN A 18 -11.66 23.13 30.72
C GLN A 18 -10.61 22.37 29.92
N LEU A 19 -9.35 22.42 30.36
CA LEU A 19 -8.28 21.67 29.72
C LEU A 19 -8.53 20.15 29.78
N LEU A 20 -8.93 19.62 30.94
CA LEU A 20 -9.31 18.23 31.12
C LEU A 20 -10.49 17.85 30.23
N GLN A 21 -11.52 18.67 30.16
CA GLN A 21 -12.66 18.41 29.26
C GLN A 21 -12.28 18.40 27.78
N LEU A 22 -11.43 19.31 27.33
CA LEU A 22 -10.89 19.30 25.98
C LEU A 22 -10.08 18.02 25.70
N MET A 23 -9.26 17.58 26.66
CA MET A 23 -8.48 16.35 26.54
C MET A 23 -9.37 15.11 26.48
N ILE A 24 -10.39 15.04 27.32
CA ILE A 24 -11.32 13.90 27.39
C ILE A 24 -12.19 13.81 26.14
N HIS A 25 -12.67 14.93 25.61
CA HIS A 25 -13.67 14.93 24.52
C HIS A 25 -13.11 15.19 23.12
N SER A 26 -11.89 15.74 22.97
CA SER A 26 -11.36 16.17 21.68
C SER A 26 -10.08 15.47 21.26
N LEU A 27 -9.33 14.85 22.18
CA LEU A 27 -8.08 14.18 21.83
C LEU A 27 -8.27 12.81 21.21
N TYR A 28 -9.31 12.09 21.59
CA TYR A 28 -9.51 10.69 21.21
C TYR A 28 -10.80 10.53 20.42
N SER A 29 -10.68 9.94 19.23
CA SER A 29 -11.84 9.66 18.36
C SER A 29 -12.56 8.36 18.74
N ASN A 30 -11.85 7.41 19.40
CA ASN A 30 -12.37 6.11 19.79
C ASN A 30 -12.26 5.92 21.32
N LYS A 31 -13.40 5.57 21.96
CA LYS A 31 -13.45 5.35 23.40
C LYS A 31 -12.62 4.13 23.86
N GLU A 32 -12.47 3.09 23.06
CA GLU A 32 -11.67 1.88 23.36
C GLU A 32 -10.23 2.21 23.82
N ILE A 33 -9.73 3.38 23.44
CA ILE A 33 -8.37 3.84 23.75
C ILE A 33 -8.09 3.93 25.25
N PHE A 34 -9.11 4.12 26.09
CA PHE A 34 -8.91 4.13 27.55
C PHE A 34 -8.19 2.86 28.03
N LEU A 35 -8.62 1.71 27.55
CA LEU A 35 -8.03 0.44 27.96
C LEU A 35 -6.61 0.25 27.39
N ARG A 36 -6.38 0.67 26.14
CA ARG A 36 -5.04 0.68 25.53
C ARG A 36 -4.05 1.48 26.37
N GLU A 37 -4.42 2.71 26.75
CA GLU A 37 -3.54 3.60 27.50
C GLU A 37 -3.27 3.09 28.93
N LEU A 38 -4.30 2.59 29.63
CA LEU A 38 -4.14 2.06 31.00
C LEU A 38 -3.29 0.78 31.01
N VAL A 39 -3.51 -0.13 30.07
CA VAL A 39 -2.69 -1.35 29.92
C VAL A 39 -1.26 -1.02 29.51
N SER A 40 -1.06 -0.02 28.66
CA SER A 40 0.29 0.46 28.32
C SER A 40 1.02 1.04 29.53
N ASN A 41 0.32 1.81 30.37
CA ASN A 41 0.89 2.35 31.60
C ASN A 41 1.24 1.23 32.60
N ALA A 42 0.41 0.19 32.70
CA ALA A 42 0.67 -0.98 33.52
C ALA A 42 1.91 -1.76 33.02
N ALA A 43 2.06 -1.90 31.70
CA ALA A 43 3.25 -2.50 31.09
C ALA A 43 4.52 -1.67 31.38
N ASP A 44 4.45 -0.34 31.26
CA ASP A 44 5.54 0.55 31.61
C ASP A 44 5.94 0.42 33.10
N ALA A 45 4.98 0.26 33.99
CA ALA A 45 5.23 0.06 35.41
C ALA A 45 5.97 -1.25 35.71
N ALA A 46 5.63 -2.31 34.98
CA ALA A 46 6.30 -3.60 35.06
C ALA A 46 7.72 -3.54 34.51
N ASP A 47 7.93 -2.88 33.36
CA ASP A 47 9.25 -2.73 32.76
C ASP A 47 10.18 -1.84 33.62
N LYS A 48 9.65 -0.78 34.27
CA LYS A 48 10.39 0.01 35.27
C LYS A 48 10.84 -0.85 36.45
N LEU A 49 9.93 -1.69 36.97
CA LEU A 49 10.28 -2.59 38.07
C LEU A 49 11.38 -3.56 37.64
N ARG A 50 11.23 -4.19 36.45
CA ARG A 50 12.22 -5.10 35.91
C ARG A 50 13.59 -4.44 35.79
N PHE A 51 13.63 -3.20 35.33
CA PHE A 51 14.85 -2.43 35.17
C PHE A 51 15.48 -2.05 36.51
N GLU A 52 14.70 -1.49 37.49
CA GLU A 52 15.19 -1.15 38.81
C GLU A 52 15.66 -2.39 39.58
N ALA A 53 15.00 -3.54 39.40
CA ALA A 53 15.34 -4.80 40.02
C ALA A 53 16.67 -5.42 39.51
N LEU A 54 17.21 -5.00 38.35
CA LEU A 54 18.56 -5.36 37.94
C LEU A 54 19.62 -4.89 38.92
N VAL A 55 19.39 -3.76 39.60
CA VAL A 55 20.29 -3.16 40.59
C VAL A 55 19.86 -3.51 42.01
N LYS A 56 18.55 -3.63 42.24
CA LYS A 56 17.92 -3.89 43.55
C LYS A 56 16.93 -5.05 43.45
N PRO A 57 17.39 -6.33 43.42
CA PRO A 57 16.52 -7.49 43.26
C PRO A 57 15.43 -7.61 44.34
N GLU A 58 15.63 -7.04 45.51
CA GLU A 58 14.65 -7.01 46.61
C GLU A 58 13.34 -6.30 46.25
N LEU A 59 13.34 -5.42 45.26
CA LEU A 59 12.11 -4.75 44.79
C LEU A 59 11.08 -5.74 44.21
N LEU A 60 11.52 -6.93 43.79
CA LEU A 60 10.60 -7.98 43.33
C LEU A 60 9.77 -8.60 44.44
N GLU A 61 10.10 -8.34 45.71
CA GLU A 61 9.35 -8.81 46.88
C GLU A 61 9.00 -10.32 46.83
N GLY A 62 9.88 -11.13 46.24
CA GLY A 62 9.71 -12.57 46.11
C GLY A 62 8.80 -13.02 44.93
N GLY A 63 8.23 -12.08 44.14
CA GLY A 63 7.41 -12.38 42.98
C GLY A 63 8.02 -11.84 41.69
N SER A 64 8.57 -12.73 40.85
CA SER A 64 9.18 -12.40 39.52
C SER A 64 8.17 -12.38 38.39
N ASP A 65 6.99 -12.98 38.56
CA ASP A 65 5.97 -13.16 37.52
C ASP A 65 5.14 -11.88 37.37
N LEU A 66 5.61 -11.01 36.49
CA LEU A 66 4.94 -9.76 36.16
C LEU A 66 3.75 -10.02 35.25
N ARG A 67 2.62 -9.39 35.58
CA ARG A 67 1.35 -9.55 34.87
C ARG A 67 0.47 -8.32 35.00
N ILE A 68 -0.52 -8.25 34.11
CA ILE A 68 -1.61 -7.27 34.15
C ILE A 68 -2.91 -8.06 34.24
N ARG A 69 -3.82 -7.70 35.11
CA ARG A 69 -5.15 -8.27 35.20
C ARG A 69 -6.21 -7.25 34.83
N VAL A 70 -7.13 -7.66 33.99
CA VAL A 70 -8.32 -6.85 33.64
C VAL A 70 -9.54 -7.62 34.07
N ASP A 71 -10.38 -6.96 34.85
CA ASP A 71 -11.59 -7.52 35.43
C ASP A 71 -12.76 -6.56 35.31
N TYR A 72 -13.97 -7.04 35.44
CA TYR A 72 -15.18 -6.23 35.36
C TYR A 72 -16.28 -6.76 36.27
N ASP A 73 -17.16 -5.87 36.66
CA ASP A 73 -18.38 -6.17 37.39
C ASP A 73 -19.55 -5.45 36.72
N LYS A 74 -20.51 -6.24 36.18
CA LYS A 74 -21.68 -5.69 35.46
C LYS A 74 -22.65 -4.97 36.40
N ASP A 75 -22.86 -5.53 37.58
CA ASP A 75 -23.82 -5.01 38.53
C ASP A 75 -23.32 -3.72 39.19
N ALA A 76 -22.04 -3.69 39.53
CA ALA A 76 -21.36 -2.52 40.03
C ALA A 76 -20.99 -1.51 38.94
N ARG A 77 -21.07 -1.89 37.65
CA ARG A 77 -20.65 -1.09 36.48
C ARG A 77 -19.20 -0.64 36.60
N THR A 78 -18.31 -1.57 36.91
CA THR A 78 -16.89 -1.25 37.07
C THR A 78 -16.01 -2.04 36.11
N VAL A 79 -14.89 -1.41 35.73
CA VAL A 79 -13.75 -2.07 35.06
C VAL A 79 -12.53 -1.85 35.94
N THR A 80 -11.78 -2.92 36.18
CA THR A 80 -10.57 -2.90 37.01
C THR A 80 -9.36 -3.29 36.22
N ILE A 81 -8.28 -2.52 36.28
CA ILE A 81 -6.96 -2.83 35.74
C ILE A 81 -5.97 -2.92 36.90
N ASP A 82 -5.30 -4.05 37.06
CA ASP A 82 -4.42 -4.36 38.18
C ASP A 82 -3.07 -4.84 37.67
N ASP A 83 -1.98 -4.15 37.99
CA ASP A 83 -0.60 -4.54 37.68
C ASP A 83 0.18 -4.83 38.97
N ASN A 84 1.15 -5.71 38.89
CA ASN A 84 2.11 -5.98 39.95
C ASN A 84 3.50 -5.37 39.64
N GLY A 85 3.50 -4.22 38.92
CA GLY A 85 4.69 -3.45 38.59
C GLY A 85 5.30 -2.66 39.74
N ILE A 86 6.03 -1.59 39.40
CA ILE A 86 6.77 -0.78 40.39
C ILE A 86 5.86 -0.05 41.40
N GLY A 87 4.60 0.24 41.02
CA GLY A 87 3.68 1.03 41.84
C GLY A 87 4.10 2.50 42.01
N MET A 88 3.39 3.21 42.90
CA MET A 88 3.62 4.63 43.21
C MET A 88 3.67 4.87 44.71
N SER A 89 4.56 5.76 45.15
CA SER A 89 4.50 6.40 46.46
C SER A 89 3.41 7.49 46.49
N ARG A 90 3.13 8.06 47.67
CA ARG A 90 2.22 9.19 47.79
C ARG A 90 2.68 10.39 46.97
N GLU A 91 3.97 10.68 46.99
CA GLU A 91 4.60 11.77 46.25
C GLU A 91 4.51 11.52 44.75
N ASP A 92 4.73 10.28 44.31
CA ASP A 92 4.57 9.87 42.88
C ASP A 92 3.12 10.07 42.42
N ALA A 93 2.13 9.63 43.21
CA ALA A 93 0.72 9.76 42.88
C ALA A 93 0.29 11.23 42.76
N VAL A 94 0.68 12.09 43.70
CA VAL A 94 0.42 13.55 43.63
C VAL A 94 1.09 14.15 42.38
N SER A 95 2.34 13.77 42.12
CA SER A 95 3.14 14.33 41.02
C SER A 95 2.68 13.87 39.65
N HIS A 96 2.36 12.58 39.45
CA HIS A 96 2.08 11.99 38.15
C HIS A 96 0.59 11.96 37.80
N LEU A 97 -0.29 11.75 38.78
CA LEU A 97 -1.75 11.72 38.56
C LEU A 97 -2.39 13.09 38.81
N GLY A 98 -1.76 13.93 39.66
CA GLY A 98 -2.25 15.27 39.99
C GLY A 98 -1.73 16.38 39.07
N THR A 99 -0.82 16.09 38.15
CA THR A 99 -0.27 17.09 37.23
C THR A 99 -0.50 16.65 35.79
N ILE A 100 -1.31 17.40 35.05
CA ILE A 100 -1.61 17.13 33.64
C ILE A 100 -0.35 17.29 32.79
N ALA A 101 -0.18 16.38 31.81
CA ALA A 101 0.96 16.32 30.90
C ALA A 101 2.33 16.12 31.58
N LYS A 102 2.33 15.57 32.81
CA LYS A 102 3.54 15.11 33.46
C LYS A 102 3.65 13.60 33.40
N SER A 103 4.72 13.12 32.78
CA SER A 103 4.97 11.68 32.60
C SER A 103 6.09 11.19 33.49
N GLY A 104 5.78 10.29 34.43
CA GLY A 104 6.78 9.58 35.19
C GLY A 104 7.66 8.63 34.32
N THR A 105 7.17 8.25 33.17
CA THR A 105 7.94 7.49 32.17
C THR A 105 8.96 8.38 31.47
N ALA A 106 8.57 9.59 31.06
CA ALA A 106 9.50 10.56 30.50
C ALA A 106 10.59 10.99 31.49
N ASP A 107 10.23 11.14 32.77
CA ASP A 107 11.21 11.48 33.82
C ASP A 107 12.16 10.32 34.11
N PHE A 108 11.69 9.08 34.09
CA PHE A 108 12.53 7.89 34.21
C PHE A 108 13.53 7.78 33.04
N LEU A 109 13.07 7.99 31.81
CA LEU A 109 13.92 7.95 30.61
C LEU A 109 15.04 8.98 30.59
N LYS A 110 14.86 10.14 31.26
CA LYS A 110 15.90 11.18 31.43
C LYS A 110 17.07 10.71 32.29
N HIS A 111 16.83 9.80 33.23
CA HIS A 111 17.84 9.28 34.13
C HIS A 111 18.61 8.09 33.56
N LEU A 112 18.15 7.51 32.45
CA LEU A 112 18.84 6.43 31.74
C LEU A 112 19.89 6.97 30.77
N SER A 113 21.03 6.29 30.68
CA SER A 113 22.16 6.65 29.81
C SER A 113 22.39 5.61 28.71
N GLY A 114 22.76 6.07 27.50
CA GLY A 114 23.25 5.22 26.41
C GLY A 114 22.30 4.08 26.02
N ASP A 115 22.82 2.84 26.06
CA ASP A 115 22.08 1.64 25.63
C ASP A 115 20.90 1.30 26.56
N GLN A 116 20.97 1.68 27.84
CA GLN A 116 19.87 1.48 28.79
C GLN A 116 18.57 2.17 28.36
N LYS A 117 18.68 3.35 27.73
CA LYS A 117 17.52 4.07 27.23
C LYS A 117 16.86 3.36 26.05
N LYS A 118 17.64 2.64 25.25
CA LYS A 118 17.15 1.86 24.09
C LYS A 118 16.47 0.57 24.53
N ASP A 119 16.99 -0.06 25.61
CA ASP A 119 16.43 -1.29 26.15
C ASP A 119 15.13 -1.09 26.93
N ALA A 120 14.86 0.16 27.37
CA ALA A 120 13.64 0.51 28.07
C ALA A 120 12.49 0.77 27.06
N ASN A 121 11.69 -0.25 26.78
CA ASN A 121 10.53 -0.19 25.88
C ASN A 121 9.32 0.53 26.51
N LEU A 122 9.49 1.79 26.93
CA LEU A 122 8.49 2.55 27.68
C LEU A 122 7.65 3.44 26.75
N ILE A 123 6.33 3.33 26.82
CA ILE A 123 5.36 3.92 25.89
C ILE A 123 4.80 5.26 26.39
N GLY A 124 4.52 5.41 27.69
CA GLY A 124 3.78 6.50 28.31
C GLY A 124 4.54 7.83 28.42
N GLN A 125 4.99 8.43 27.34
CA GLN A 125 5.85 9.63 27.35
C GLN A 125 5.10 10.95 27.51
N PHE A 126 3.80 11.05 27.13
CA PHE A 126 3.06 12.32 27.09
C PHE A 126 2.40 12.72 28.40
N GLY A 127 2.19 11.78 29.35
CA GLY A 127 1.55 12.06 30.64
C GLY A 127 0.06 12.42 30.54
N VAL A 128 -0.60 12.04 29.44
CA VAL A 128 -2.03 12.33 29.23
C VAL A 128 -2.87 11.06 29.07
N GLY A 129 -2.26 9.91 28.79
CA GLY A 129 -2.96 8.65 28.54
C GLY A 129 -3.84 8.20 29.71
N PHE A 130 -3.44 8.44 30.97
CA PHE A 130 -4.23 8.11 32.15
C PHE A 130 -5.61 8.78 32.14
N TYR A 131 -5.70 10.04 31.70
CA TYR A 131 -6.95 10.78 31.70
C TYR A 131 -7.97 10.29 30.67
N SER A 132 -7.56 9.40 29.75
CA SER A 132 -8.50 8.70 28.84
C SER A 132 -9.51 7.84 29.61
N ALA A 133 -9.22 7.44 30.83
CA ALA A 133 -10.15 6.76 31.74
C ALA A 133 -11.46 7.54 31.92
N PHE A 134 -11.40 8.86 31.99
CA PHE A 134 -12.58 9.72 32.13
C PHE A 134 -13.44 9.84 30.87
N ILE A 135 -13.04 9.26 29.75
CA ILE A 135 -13.91 9.14 28.56
C ILE A 135 -15.09 8.25 28.91
N VAL A 136 -14.84 7.14 29.63
CA VAL A 136 -15.83 6.10 29.95
C VAL A 136 -16.24 6.06 31.43
N ALA A 137 -15.48 6.70 32.34
CA ALA A 137 -15.71 6.65 33.76
C ALA A 137 -16.13 8.01 34.35
N ASP A 138 -17.09 7.99 35.30
CA ASP A 138 -17.50 9.13 36.11
C ASP A 138 -16.57 9.32 37.30
N GLN A 139 -15.97 8.23 37.78
CA GLN A 139 -15.00 8.24 38.87
C GLN A 139 -13.89 7.23 38.58
N VAL A 140 -12.67 7.61 38.94
CA VAL A 140 -11.48 6.77 38.83
C VAL A 140 -10.82 6.70 40.20
N ASP A 141 -10.68 5.48 40.73
CA ASP A 141 -9.99 5.18 41.97
C ASP A 141 -8.69 4.44 41.68
N VAL A 142 -7.56 4.90 42.23
CA VAL A 142 -6.24 4.31 42.06
C VAL A 142 -5.69 3.91 43.42
N TYR A 143 -5.43 2.62 43.58
CA TYR A 143 -4.80 2.02 44.76
C TYR A 143 -3.39 1.61 44.40
N SER A 144 -2.37 2.20 45.01
CA SER A 144 -0.99 1.91 44.64
C SER A 144 -0.07 1.79 45.83
N ARG A 145 0.97 0.96 45.71
CA ARG A 145 2.10 0.92 46.64
C ARG A 145 3.38 0.71 45.84
N ARG A 146 4.34 1.60 46.02
CA ARG A 146 5.64 1.47 45.37
C ARG A 146 6.41 0.28 45.94
N ALA A 147 7.06 -0.47 45.10
CA ALA A 147 7.95 -1.57 45.49
C ALA A 147 9.04 -1.10 46.46
N GLY A 148 9.27 -1.89 47.52
CA GLY A 148 10.19 -1.58 48.57
C GLY A 148 9.65 -0.70 49.72
N LEU A 149 8.42 -0.17 49.59
CA LEU A 149 7.73 0.51 50.70
C LEU A 149 6.94 -0.49 51.57
N PRO A 150 6.78 -0.23 52.89
CA PRO A 150 5.97 -1.08 53.76
C PRO A 150 4.48 -1.01 53.40
N ALA A 151 3.69 -2.02 53.79
CA ALA A 151 2.28 -2.16 53.45
C ALA A 151 1.42 -0.95 53.84
N ASN A 152 1.71 -0.30 54.96
CA ASN A 152 0.98 0.86 55.47
C ASN A 152 1.32 2.18 54.76
N GLU A 153 2.23 2.16 53.79
CA GLU A 153 2.55 3.30 52.92
C GLU A 153 1.88 3.19 51.54
N GLY A 154 0.84 2.37 51.43
CA GLY A 154 -0.05 2.37 50.28
C GLY A 154 -0.80 3.69 50.15
N VAL A 155 -1.22 4.03 48.94
CA VAL A 155 -1.95 5.24 48.58
C VAL A 155 -3.24 4.92 47.84
N HIS A 156 -4.33 5.61 48.22
CA HIS A 156 -5.57 5.69 47.49
C HIS A 156 -5.72 7.12 46.93
N TRP A 157 -5.80 7.24 45.64
CA TRP A 157 -6.09 8.46 44.91
C TRP A 157 -7.44 8.30 44.21
N SER A 158 -8.29 9.33 44.26
CA SER A 158 -9.63 9.31 43.68
C SER A 158 -9.95 10.65 43.02
N SER A 159 -10.60 10.62 41.84
CA SER A 159 -11.06 11.82 41.14
C SER A 159 -12.26 11.54 40.26
N ARG A 160 -13.04 12.60 40.02
CA ARG A 160 -14.14 12.63 39.01
C ARG A 160 -13.76 13.33 37.71
N GLY A 161 -12.49 13.71 37.55
CA GLY A 161 -12.04 14.41 36.33
C GLY A 161 -12.50 15.88 36.27
N GLU A 162 -12.89 16.47 37.40
CA GLU A 162 -13.39 17.84 37.47
C GLU A 162 -12.33 18.87 37.91
N GLY A 163 -11.05 18.47 37.89
CA GLY A 163 -9.92 19.33 38.25
C GLY A 163 -9.47 19.19 39.70
N GLU A 164 -10.13 18.35 40.51
CA GLU A 164 -9.80 18.02 41.87
C GLU A 164 -9.60 16.53 42.06
N PHE A 165 -8.81 16.15 43.07
CA PHE A 165 -8.60 14.76 43.46
C PHE A 165 -8.45 14.66 44.98
N GLU A 166 -8.80 13.50 45.49
CA GLU A 166 -8.58 13.14 46.90
C GLU A 166 -7.42 12.14 47.01
N ILE A 167 -6.68 12.18 48.08
CA ILE A 167 -5.57 11.25 48.34
C ILE A 167 -5.51 10.86 49.81
N ALA A 168 -5.49 9.55 50.06
CA ALA A 168 -5.43 8.98 51.40
C ALA A 168 -4.32 7.92 51.50
N SER A 169 -3.77 7.72 52.70
CA SER A 169 -2.90 6.57 52.97
C SER A 169 -3.75 5.34 53.30
N ILE A 170 -3.35 4.20 52.77
CA ILE A 170 -4.05 2.91 52.95
C ILE A 170 -3.07 1.80 53.28
N ASP A 171 -3.60 0.71 53.81
CA ASP A 171 -2.85 -0.54 53.94
C ASP A 171 -2.96 -1.36 52.65
N LYS A 172 -1.87 -1.55 51.91
CA LYS A 172 -1.81 -2.32 50.69
C LYS A 172 -0.63 -3.31 50.72
N PRO A 173 -0.87 -4.58 51.06
CA PRO A 173 0.20 -5.56 51.22
C PRO A 173 1.03 -5.81 49.99
N GLU A 174 0.41 -5.76 48.80
CA GLU A 174 1.05 -6.06 47.55
C GLU A 174 1.54 -4.77 46.86
N ARG A 175 2.73 -4.84 46.21
CA ARG A 175 3.21 -3.77 45.33
C ARG A 175 2.34 -3.67 44.04
N GLY A 176 2.52 -2.60 43.28
CA GLY A 176 1.83 -2.36 42.02
C GLY A 176 0.64 -1.42 42.13
N THR A 177 -0.13 -1.33 41.08
CA THR A 177 -1.24 -0.38 40.96
C THR A 177 -2.52 -1.06 40.49
N ARG A 178 -3.62 -0.77 41.21
CA ARG A 178 -4.98 -1.16 40.84
C ARG A 178 -5.77 0.10 40.54
N ILE A 179 -6.35 0.16 39.34
CA ILE A 179 -7.22 1.24 38.86
C ILE A 179 -8.63 0.68 38.72
N VAL A 180 -9.58 1.32 39.38
CA VAL A 180 -11.01 0.97 39.31
C VAL A 180 -11.74 2.13 38.64
N LEU A 181 -12.44 1.82 37.55
CA LEU A 181 -13.23 2.75 36.77
C LEU A 181 -14.71 2.53 37.10
N GLN A 182 -15.39 3.52 37.67
CA GLN A 182 -16.84 3.54 37.73
C GLN A 182 -17.40 4.08 36.42
N LEU A 183 -18.02 3.21 35.62
CA LEU A 183 -18.47 3.57 34.27
C LEU A 183 -19.64 4.57 34.29
N LYS A 184 -19.63 5.48 33.34
CA LYS A 184 -20.71 6.42 33.05
C LYS A 184 -21.99 5.69 32.67
N GLU A 185 -23.12 6.34 32.88
CA GLU A 185 -24.39 5.89 32.35
C GLU A 185 -24.31 5.83 30.79
N GLY A 186 -24.68 4.68 30.22
CA GLY A 186 -24.58 4.43 28.78
C GLY A 186 -23.25 3.83 28.31
N GLU A 187 -22.25 3.63 29.18
CA GLU A 187 -20.98 2.97 28.85
C GLU A 187 -20.91 1.52 29.35
N ASP A 188 -22.06 0.92 29.69
CA ASP A 188 -22.18 -0.43 30.24
C ASP A 188 -21.62 -1.53 29.33
N SER A 189 -21.50 -1.25 28.02
CA SER A 189 -20.88 -2.13 27.04
C SER A 189 -19.43 -2.48 27.34
N PHE A 190 -18.73 -1.65 28.11
CA PHE A 190 -17.36 -1.93 28.55
C PHE A 190 -17.29 -2.81 29.82
N ALA A 191 -18.39 -2.98 30.58
CA ALA A 191 -18.47 -3.96 31.66
C ALA A 191 -18.84 -5.36 31.10
N ASP A 192 -18.17 -5.79 30.04
CA ASP A 192 -18.44 -7.05 29.35
C ASP A 192 -17.15 -7.75 28.92
N GLY A 193 -17.03 -9.04 29.26
CA GLY A 193 -15.81 -9.81 29.04
C GLY A 193 -15.47 -9.97 27.56
N TRP A 194 -16.46 -10.16 26.69
CA TRP A 194 -16.21 -10.29 25.25
C TRP A 194 -15.69 -8.98 24.66
N THR A 195 -16.28 -7.85 25.02
CA THR A 195 -15.86 -6.50 24.59
C THR A 195 -14.43 -6.20 25.05
N LEU A 196 -14.12 -6.42 26.33
CA LEU A 196 -12.77 -6.17 26.86
C LEU A 196 -11.71 -7.08 26.22
N ARG A 197 -12.00 -8.37 26.02
CA ARG A 197 -11.12 -9.31 25.31
C ARG A 197 -10.86 -8.84 23.87
N GLY A 198 -11.89 -8.36 23.17
CA GLY A 198 -11.77 -7.79 21.83
C GLY A 198 -10.84 -6.61 21.77
N ILE A 199 -10.96 -5.66 22.72
CA ILE A 199 -10.10 -4.47 22.81
C ILE A 199 -8.65 -4.87 23.15
N LEU A 200 -8.45 -5.74 24.13
CA LEU A 200 -7.13 -6.23 24.53
C LEU A 200 -6.41 -6.94 23.37
N LYS A 201 -7.12 -7.80 22.64
CA LYS A 201 -6.60 -8.49 21.48
C LYS A 201 -6.25 -7.54 20.33
N LYS A 202 -7.03 -6.47 20.15
CA LYS A 202 -6.80 -5.47 19.11
C LYS A 202 -5.55 -4.61 19.39
N TYR A 203 -5.43 -4.07 20.61
CA TYR A 203 -4.44 -3.05 20.92
C TYR A 203 -3.22 -3.57 21.67
N SER A 204 -3.34 -4.67 22.42
CA SER A 204 -2.36 -5.10 23.42
C SER A 204 -1.91 -6.56 23.26
N ASP A 205 -2.27 -7.23 22.15
CA ASP A 205 -1.98 -8.66 21.92
C ASP A 205 -0.47 -8.99 22.03
N HIS A 206 0.37 -8.04 21.66
CA HIS A 206 1.82 -8.23 21.55
C HIS A 206 2.62 -7.55 22.68
N ILE A 207 1.98 -6.99 23.69
CA ILE A 207 2.65 -6.50 24.90
C ILE A 207 3.39 -7.68 25.55
N GLY A 208 4.67 -7.48 25.92
CA GLY A 208 5.57 -8.53 26.39
C GLY A 208 5.28 -9.06 27.82
N LEU A 209 4.04 -8.93 28.29
CA LEU A 209 3.54 -9.40 29.58
C LEU A 209 2.20 -10.12 29.38
N PRO A 210 1.90 -11.15 30.18
CA PRO A 210 0.58 -11.75 30.18
C PRO A 210 -0.45 -10.74 30.70
N ILE A 211 -1.52 -10.58 29.91
CA ILE A 211 -2.73 -9.86 30.32
C ILE A 211 -3.75 -10.94 30.62
N GLU A 212 -4.19 -11.00 31.88
CA GLU A 212 -5.07 -12.04 32.39
C GLU A 212 -6.48 -11.47 32.61
N MET A 213 -7.48 -12.24 32.22
CA MET A 213 -8.89 -12.01 32.56
C MET A 213 -9.49 -13.23 33.24
N ARG A 214 -10.58 -13.05 33.96
CA ARG A 214 -11.30 -14.18 34.55
C ARG A 214 -11.82 -15.08 33.44
N LYS A 215 -11.65 -16.38 33.63
CA LYS A 215 -12.21 -17.40 32.76
C LYS A 215 -13.72 -17.44 32.94
N GLU A 216 -14.45 -17.28 31.85
CA GLU A 216 -15.91 -17.36 31.88
C GLU A 216 -16.34 -18.84 31.82
N HIS A 217 -17.04 -19.28 32.86
CA HIS A 217 -17.64 -20.61 32.90
C HIS A 217 -19.06 -20.54 32.31
N HIS A 218 -19.29 -21.28 31.23
CA HIS A 218 -20.62 -21.41 30.61
C HIS A 218 -21.23 -22.76 30.98
N GLY A 219 -22.38 -22.75 31.64
CA GLY A 219 -23.15 -23.96 31.96
C GLY A 219 -23.41 -24.21 33.45
N GLU A 220 -23.77 -25.45 33.83
CA GLU A 220 -24.16 -25.83 35.21
C GLU A 220 -23.05 -25.69 36.27
N GLU A 221 -21.82 -25.41 35.88
CA GLU A 221 -20.69 -25.18 36.79
C GLU A 221 -20.65 -23.77 37.34
N ALA A 222 -21.55 -22.87 36.94
CA ALA A 222 -21.56 -21.46 37.34
C ALA A 222 -21.96 -21.26 38.83
N ASP A 223 -22.48 -22.26 39.52
CA ASP A 223 -23.01 -22.15 40.91
C ASP A 223 -22.00 -22.53 41.99
N THR A 224 -20.75 -22.87 41.66
CA THR A 224 -19.75 -23.18 42.70
C THR A 224 -18.87 -21.96 42.93
N PRO A 225 -18.75 -21.44 44.18
CA PRO A 225 -17.81 -20.39 44.52
C PRO A 225 -16.37 -20.94 44.56
N ALA A 226 -15.81 -21.17 43.37
CA ALA A 226 -14.40 -21.48 43.21
C ALA A 226 -13.60 -20.17 43.18
N GLU A 227 -12.34 -20.21 43.65
CA GLU A 227 -11.43 -19.09 43.45
C GLU A 227 -11.42 -18.72 41.96
N PRO A 228 -11.39 -17.41 41.60
CA PRO A 228 -11.44 -16.97 40.22
C PRO A 228 -10.24 -17.53 39.46
N GLU A 229 -10.53 -18.36 38.43
CA GLU A 229 -9.52 -18.89 37.53
C GLU A 229 -9.16 -17.79 36.50
N TRP A 230 -7.86 -17.50 36.35
CA TRP A 230 -7.36 -16.50 35.43
C TRP A 230 -6.77 -17.15 34.19
N GLU A 231 -7.01 -16.57 33.02
CA GLU A 231 -6.43 -17.00 31.76
C GLU A 231 -5.78 -15.83 31.01
N ALA A 232 -4.63 -16.06 30.37
CA ALA A 232 -3.99 -15.08 29.52
C ALA A 232 -4.82 -14.88 28.24
N VAL A 233 -5.17 -13.62 27.93
CA VAL A 233 -6.00 -13.23 26.79
C VAL A 233 -5.22 -12.62 25.64
N ASN A 234 -3.92 -12.38 25.83
CA ASN A 234 -3.00 -11.89 24.81
C ASN A 234 -1.90 -12.91 24.52
N ARG A 235 -1.21 -12.74 23.39
CA ARG A 235 -0.08 -13.61 23.00
C ARG A 235 1.20 -13.35 23.79
N ALA A 236 1.32 -12.19 24.45
CA ALA A 236 2.47 -11.75 25.22
C ALA A 236 3.82 -11.82 24.48
N SER A 237 3.80 -11.96 23.17
CA SER A 237 4.98 -12.00 22.31
C SER A 237 4.70 -11.41 20.94
N ALA A 238 5.66 -10.71 20.38
CA ALA A 238 5.61 -10.17 19.04
C ALA A 238 6.58 -10.95 18.14
N LEU A 239 6.06 -11.65 17.12
CA LEU A 239 6.87 -12.47 16.23
C LEU A 239 8.04 -11.68 15.63
N TRP A 240 7.77 -10.44 15.24
CA TRP A 240 8.75 -9.57 14.59
C TRP A 240 9.89 -9.10 15.50
N THR A 241 9.79 -9.28 16.81
CA THR A 241 10.87 -8.93 17.75
C THR A 241 11.85 -10.08 17.96
N ARG A 242 11.49 -11.31 17.57
CA ARG A 242 12.33 -12.50 17.73
C ARG A 242 13.42 -12.56 16.67
N PRO A 243 14.61 -13.16 16.98
CA PRO A 243 15.63 -13.42 15.98
C PRO A 243 15.10 -14.29 14.84
N LYS A 244 15.43 -13.94 13.58
CA LYS A 244 14.98 -14.69 12.40
C LYS A 244 15.34 -16.16 12.43
N SER A 245 16.51 -16.49 13.02
CA SER A 245 17.01 -17.86 13.14
C SER A 245 16.17 -18.76 14.04
N GLU A 246 15.30 -18.17 14.86
CA GLU A 246 14.44 -18.88 15.81
C GLU A 246 13.00 -19.02 15.33
N ILE A 247 12.66 -18.41 14.17
CA ILE A 247 11.31 -18.38 13.62
C ILE A 247 11.25 -19.32 12.42
N LYS A 248 10.32 -20.26 12.45
CA LYS A 248 10.05 -21.19 11.35
C LYS A 248 9.13 -20.56 10.31
N ASP A 249 9.18 -21.07 9.09
CA ASP A 249 8.36 -20.60 7.98
C ASP A 249 6.86 -20.72 8.28
N GLU A 250 6.45 -21.78 8.99
CA GLU A 250 5.06 -21.99 9.40
C GLU A 250 4.58 -20.87 10.34
N GLU A 251 5.45 -20.36 11.23
CA GLU A 251 5.10 -19.26 12.13
C GLU A 251 4.89 -17.95 11.36
N TYR A 252 5.71 -17.68 10.32
CA TYR A 252 5.51 -16.55 9.42
C TYR A 252 4.18 -16.67 8.65
N GLN A 253 3.84 -17.86 8.16
CA GLN A 253 2.59 -18.10 7.42
C GLN A 253 1.36 -17.92 8.32
N GLU A 254 1.38 -18.44 9.53
CA GLU A 254 0.29 -18.26 10.50
C GLU A 254 0.14 -16.79 10.93
N PHE A 255 1.25 -16.11 11.12
CA PHE A 255 1.24 -14.68 11.43
C PHE A 255 0.66 -13.86 10.27
N TYR A 256 1.01 -14.19 9.02
CA TYR A 256 0.45 -13.57 7.83
C TYR A 256 -1.08 -13.71 7.79
N LYS A 257 -1.60 -14.92 8.01
CA LYS A 257 -3.05 -15.17 8.00
C LYS A 257 -3.79 -14.29 9.01
N HIS A 258 -3.16 -14.09 10.16
CA HIS A 258 -3.71 -13.21 11.20
C HIS A 258 -3.67 -11.73 10.80
N VAL A 259 -2.54 -11.25 10.28
CA VAL A 259 -2.35 -9.82 9.95
C VAL A 259 -3.12 -9.41 8.69
N ALA A 260 -3.13 -10.27 7.68
CA ALA A 260 -3.77 -10.01 6.39
C ALA A 260 -5.26 -10.39 6.35
N HIS A 261 -5.76 -11.09 7.37
CA HIS A 261 -7.10 -11.71 7.39
C HIS A 261 -7.34 -12.58 6.15
N ASP A 262 -6.32 -13.31 5.72
CA ASP A 262 -6.32 -14.19 4.56
C ASP A 262 -6.07 -15.63 5.01
N ALA A 263 -6.89 -16.57 4.53
CA ALA A 263 -6.72 -17.99 4.84
C ALA A 263 -5.58 -18.68 4.03
N GLY A 264 -5.07 -18.00 2.98
CA GLY A 264 -3.98 -18.50 2.14
C GLY A 264 -2.60 -18.29 2.78
N ASN A 265 -1.57 -18.78 2.10
CA ASN A 265 -0.19 -18.52 2.49
C ASN A 265 0.39 -17.35 1.66
N PRO A 266 1.33 -16.58 2.20
CA PRO A 266 2.06 -15.55 1.43
C PRO A 266 3.03 -16.21 0.45
N LEU A 267 3.27 -15.56 -0.69
CA LEU A 267 4.28 -15.98 -1.68
C LEU A 267 5.70 -15.70 -1.21
N ALA A 268 5.88 -14.60 -0.49
CA ALA A 268 7.17 -14.18 0.06
C ALA A 268 6.97 -13.32 1.30
N TRP A 269 8.04 -13.24 2.12
CA TRP A 269 8.10 -12.31 3.26
C TRP A 269 9.51 -11.75 3.43
N SER A 270 9.56 -10.60 4.09
CA SER A 270 10.80 -9.92 4.44
C SER A 270 10.73 -9.42 5.88
N HIS A 271 11.55 -10.00 6.75
CA HIS A 271 11.65 -9.61 8.16
C HIS A 271 12.95 -8.83 8.36
N ASN A 272 12.89 -7.60 8.84
CA ASN A 272 14.04 -6.73 8.97
C ASN A 272 14.01 -5.94 10.28
N LYS A 273 15.14 -5.93 10.98
CA LYS A 273 15.41 -5.04 12.10
C LYS A 273 16.41 -3.99 11.64
N VAL A 274 16.10 -2.74 11.86
CA VAL A 274 16.94 -1.59 11.56
C VAL A 274 17.35 -0.96 12.88
N GLU A 275 18.64 -0.79 13.07
CA GLU A 275 19.26 -0.19 14.24
C GLU A 275 20.16 0.97 13.79
N GLY A 276 20.19 2.07 14.54
CA GLY A 276 21.02 3.23 14.24
C GLY A 276 20.36 4.55 14.56
N LYS A 277 20.29 5.47 13.59
CA LYS A 277 19.59 6.77 13.77
C LYS A 277 18.07 6.60 13.84
N LEU A 278 17.54 5.55 13.24
CA LEU A 278 16.14 5.16 13.29
C LEU A 278 16.10 3.70 13.70
N GLU A 279 15.28 3.40 14.70
CA GLU A 279 15.09 2.04 15.19
C GLU A 279 13.65 1.58 14.88
N TYR A 280 13.56 0.57 14.03
CA TYR A 280 12.29 -0.08 13.73
C TYR A 280 12.48 -1.50 13.24
N THR A 281 11.46 -2.30 13.44
CA THR A 281 11.34 -3.64 12.85
C THR A 281 10.22 -3.63 11.83
N SER A 282 10.41 -4.30 10.70
CA SER A 282 9.38 -4.49 9.69
C SER A 282 9.28 -5.97 9.31
N LEU A 283 8.06 -6.45 9.21
CA LEU A 283 7.74 -7.77 8.68
C LEU A 283 6.70 -7.60 7.57
N LEU A 284 7.16 -7.74 6.32
CA LEU A 284 6.39 -7.50 5.10
C LEU A 284 6.06 -8.82 4.42
N PHE A 285 4.89 -8.90 3.80
CA PHE A 285 4.40 -10.09 3.08
C PHE A 285 3.87 -9.73 1.71
N VAL A 286 4.12 -10.61 0.74
CA VAL A 286 3.44 -10.63 -0.56
C VAL A 286 2.29 -11.64 -0.48
N PRO A 287 1.02 -11.22 -0.58
CA PRO A 287 -0.12 -12.13 -0.56
C PRO A 287 -0.12 -13.13 -1.72
N GLY A 288 -0.74 -14.30 -1.51
CA GLY A 288 -0.88 -15.31 -2.56
C GLY A 288 -2.00 -15.01 -3.55
N ARG A 289 -2.95 -14.14 -3.18
CA ARG A 289 -4.09 -13.74 -4.02
C ARG A 289 -4.47 -12.29 -3.77
N ALA A 290 -5.03 -11.65 -4.80
CA ALA A 290 -5.55 -10.30 -4.65
C ALA A 290 -6.87 -10.30 -3.87
N PRO A 291 -7.05 -9.39 -2.91
CA PRO A 291 -8.36 -9.14 -2.34
C PRO A 291 -9.28 -8.53 -3.42
N PHE A 292 -10.58 -8.82 -3.32
CA PHE A 292 -11.57 -8.38 -4.33
C PHE A 292 -11.68 -6.86 -4.43
N ASP A 293 -11.31 -6.15 -3.38
CA ASP A 293 -11.38 -4.70 -3.24
C ASP A 293 -10.04 -3.97 -3.50
N LEU A 294 -9.01 -4.67 -4.02
CA LEU A 294 -7.65 -4.11 -4.23
C LEU A 294 -7.65 -2.75 -4.95
N TYR A 295 -8.59 -2.56 -5.88
CA TYR A 295 -8.71 -1.35 -6.71
C TYR A 295 -9.82 -0.40 -6.22
N HIS A 296 -10.51 -0.73 -5.14
CA HIS A 296 -11.51 0.16 -4.56
C HIS A 296 -10.83 1.29 -3.79
N ARG A 297 -11.43 2.48 -3.84
CA ARG A 297 -10.88 3.66 -3.19
C ARG A 297 -10.79 3.50 -1.67
N ASP A 298 -11.78 2.84 -1.07
CA ASP A 298 -11.94 2.67 0.37
C ASP A 298 -11.37 1.34 0.89
N SER A 299 -10.59 0.62 0.06
CA SER A 299 -9.94 -0.62 0.51
C SER A 299 -8.86 -0.35 1.55
N ALA A 300 -8.69 -1.29 2.47
CA ALA A 300 -7.65 -1.24 3.49
C ALA A 300 -6.25 -1.25 2.84
N LYS A 301 -5.56 -0.11 2.90
CA LYS A 301 -4.23 0.11 2.32
C LYS A 301 -3.21 0.35 3.43
N GLY A 302 -1.96 -0.02 3.18
CA GLY A 302 -0.86 0.24 4.09
C GLY A 302 -0.58 -0.91 5.07
N LEU A 303 0.31 -0.62 5.99
CA LEU A 303 0.83 -1.56 6.97
C LEU A 303 0.20 -1.32 8.34
N LYS A 304 0.15 -2.36 9.18
CA LYS A 304 -0.19 -2.19 10.59
C LYS A 304 0.97 -1.52 11.29
N LEU A 305 0.70 -0.40 11.96
CA LEU A 305 1.69 0.33 12.73
C LEU A 305 1.59 -0.04 14.21
N TYR A 306 2.73 -0.40 14.76
CA TYR A 306 2.96 -0.55 16.20
C TYR A 306 4.02 0.46 16.66
N VAL A 307 3.90 0.89 17.88
CA VAL A 307 4.95 1.60 18.61
C VAL A 307 5.20 0.85 19.91
N GLN A 308 6.42 0.31 20.02
CA GLN A 308 6.81 -0.51 21.17
C GLN A 308 5.81 -1.65 21.45
N ARG A 309 5.40 -2.37 20.40
CA ARG A 309 4.46 -3.51 20.43
C ARG A 309 2.99 -3.15 20.75
N VAL A 310 2.68 -1.87 20.94
CA VAL A 310 1.31 -1.39 21.10
C VAL A 310 0.77 -1.00 19.73
N PHE A 311 -0.39 -1.53 19.38
CA PHE A 311 -1.06 -1.22 18.12
C PHE A 311 -1.51 0.25 18.06
N ILE A 312 -1.19 0.92 16.96
CA ILE A 312 -1.51 2.31 16.70
C ILE A 312 -2.60 2.44 15.64
N MET A 313 -2.37 1.85 14.46
CA MET A 313 -3.32 1.92 13.35
C MET A 313 -3.17 0.75 12.37
N ASP A 314 -4.26 0.42 11.69
CA ASP A 314 -4.33 -0.67 10.71
C ASP A 314 -3.81 -0.28 9.33
N GLN A 315 -3.85 1.00 8.99
CA GLN A 315 -3.66 1.49 7.63
C GLN A 315 -2.68 2.67 7.64
N ALA A 316 -1.41 2.36 7.87
CA ALA A 316 -0.35 3.36 7.77
C ALA A 316 0.05 3.54 6.29
N GLU A 317 -0.80 4.23 5.51
CA GLU A 317 -0.63 4.48 4.08
C GLU A 317 0.64 5.27 3.75
N GLN A 318 1.17 6.00 4.73
CA GLN A 318 2.36 6.84 4.57
C GLN A 318 3.62 6.03 4.31
N PHE A 319 3.65 4.73 4.66
CA PHE A 319 4.88 3.91 4.59
C PHE A 319 5.14 3.25 3.24
N LEU A 320 4.15 3.16 2.36
CA LEU A 320 4.31 2.58 1.03
C LEU A 320 3.64 3.44 -0.04
N PRO A 321 4.19 3.51 -1.25
CA PRO A 321 3.51 4.12 -2.39
C PRO A 321 2.30 3.27 -2.82
N LEU A 322 1.36 3.90 -3.52
CA LEU A 322 0.09 3.28 -3.85
C LEU A 322 0.24 2.03 -4.74
N TYR A 323 1.21 2.02 -5.63
CA TYR A 323 1.48 0.85 -6.49
C TYR A 323 1.93 -0.41 -5.72
N LEU A 324 2.33 -0.27 -4.44
CA LEU A 324 2.66 -1.38 -3.52
C LEU A 324 1.55 -1.66 -2.49
N ARG A 325 0.33 -1.16 -2.69
CA ARG A 325 -0.81 -1.31 -1.76
C ARG A 325 -1.20 -2.76 -1.43
N PHE A 326 -0.76 -3.71 -2.25
CA PHE A 326 -0.96 -5.13 -1.99
C PHE A 326 -0.04 -5.70 -0.91
N ILE A 327 1.05 -5.03 -0.56
CA ILE A 327 1.95 -5.47 0.52
C ILE A 327 1.21 -5.38 1.86
N LYS A 328 1.24 -6.46 2.60
CA LYS A 328 0.70 -6.57 3.96
C LYS A 328 1.83 -6.74 4.95
N GLY A 329 1.55 -6.44 6.22
CA GLY A 329 2.56 -6.63 7.26
C GLY A 329 2.49 -5.63 8.37
N VAL A 330 3.55 -5.60 9.16
CA VAL A 330 3.68 -4.76 10.34
C VAL A 330 4.96 -3.94 10.30
N VAL A 331 4.88 -2.75 10.87
CA VAL A 331 6.03 -1.90 11.21
C VAL A 331 5.92 -1.57 12.69
N ASP A 332 6.98 -1.80 13.45
CA ASP A 332 7.08 -1.45 14.87
C ASP A 332 8.30 -0.55 15.07
N SER A 333 8.08 0.65 15.58
CA SER A 333 9.14 1.66 15.76
C SER A 333 9.05 2.33 17.12
N SER A 334 10.20 2.64 17.69
CA SER A 334 10.32 3.46 18.92
C SER A 334 10.50 4.95 18.63
N ASP A 335 10.85 5.33 17.40
CA ASP A 335 11.30 6.69 17.05
C ASP A 335 10.27 7.55 16.32
N LEU A 336 9.06 7.01 16.09
CA LEU A 336 8.01 7.74 15.38
C LEU A 336 7.37 8.82 16.25
N SER A 337 7.32 10.04 15.71
CA SER A 337 6.55 11.13 16.27
C SER A 337 5.07 10.92 16.00
N LEU A 338 4.35 10.49 17.01
CA LEU A 338 2.89 10.40 17.01
C LEU A 338 2.29 11.68 17.56
N ASN A 339 1.04 11.98 17.21
CA ASN A 339 0.27 12.98 17.93
C ASN A 339 -0.01 12.52 19.36
N VAL A 340 -0.51 13.41 20.19
CA VAL A 340 -0.74 13.13 21.63
C VAL A 340 -1.71 11.96 21.85
N SER A 341 -2.72 11.80 20.96
CA SER A 341 -3.67 10.67 21.01
C SER A 341 -3.11 9.37 20.41
N ARG A 342 -1.96 9.41 19.77
CA ARG A 342 -1.37 8.26 19.03
C ARG A 342 -2.29 7.66 17.95
N GLU A 343 -3.24 8.43 17.44
CA GLU A 343 -4.15 7.99 16.39
C GLU A 343 -3.70 8.44 14.99
N ILE A 344 -2.83 9.45 14.93
CA ILE A 344 -2.37 10.04 13.68
C ILE A 344 -0.85 10.03 13.66
N LEU A 345 -0.31 9.44 12.59
CA LEU A 345 1.11 9.52 12.26
C LEU A 345 1.40 10.88 11.63
N GLN A 346 2.31 11.64 12.23
CA GLN A 346 2.73 12.92 11.67
C GLN A 346 3.70 12.71 10.51
N SER A 347 3.44 13.38 9.39
CA SER A 347 4.38 13.42 8.26
C SER A 347 5.68 14.12 8.67
N GLY A 348 6.80 13.63 8.17
CA GLY A 348 8.10 14.22 8.47
C GLY A 348 9.28 13.38 7.96
N PRO A 349 10.53 13.88 8.10
CA PRO A 349 11.71 13.22 7.52
C PRO A 349 11.93 11.78 7.96
N VAL A 350 11.48 11.42 9.17
CA VAL A 350 11.55 10.05 9.70
C VAL A 350 10.64 9.13 8.90
N VAL A 351 9.39 9.54 8.71
CA VAL A 351 8.39 8.78 7.94
C VAL A 351 8.82 8.63 6.48
N ASP A 352 9.34 9.69 5.87
CA ASP A 352 9.84 9.67 4.48
C ASP A 352 11.03 8.73 4.32
N SER A 353 11.96 8.73 5.30
CA SER A 353 13.09 7.80 5.31
C SER A 353 12.63 6.34 5.45
N MET A 354 11.67 6.08 6.33
CA MET A 354 11.08 4.75 6.49
C MET A 354 10.34 4.32 5.23
N LYS A 355 9.54 5.19 4.61
CA LYS A 355 8.87 4.94 3.33
C LYS A 355 9.86 4.50 2.26
N SER A 356 10.94 5.26 2.07
CA SER A 356 11.97 4.93 1.09
C SER A 356 12.61 3.56 1.36
N ALA A 357 12.94 3.27 2.62
CA ALA A 357 13.53 2.00 3.01
C ALA A 357 12.55 0.81 2.85
N LEU A 358 11.29 0.97 3.22
CA LEU A 358 10.27 -0.08 3.09
C LEU A 358 9.90 -0.33 1.62
N THR A 359 9.83 0.73 0.81
CA THR A 359 9.64 0.62 -0.65
C THR A 359 10.78 -0.20 -1.27
N LYS A 360 12.02 0.17 -0.97
CA LYS A 360 13.19 -0.58 -1.47
C LYS A 360 13.13 -2.06 -1.05
N ARG A 361 12.83 -2.36 0.21
CA ARG A 361 12.74 -3.74 0.71
C ARG A 361 11.62 -4.54 0.04
N SER A 362 10.48 -3.90 -0.23
CA SER A 362 9.38 -4.52 -0.97
C SER A 362 9.79 -4.88 -2.40
N LEU A 363 10.48 -3.97 -3.09
CA LEU A 363 11.00 -4.22 -4.43
C LEU A 363 12.11 -5.30 -4.43
N ASP A 364 13.04 -5.28 -3.46
CA ASP A 364 14.07 -6.31 -3.30
C ASP A 364 13.44 -7.70 -3.05
N MET A 365 12.36 -7.76 -2.28
CA MET A 365 11.61 -8.99 -2.03
C MET A 365 10.95 -9.53 -3.30
N LEU A 366 10.35 -8.67 -4.13
CA LEU A 366 9.76 -9.04 -5.41
C LEU A 366 10.83 -9.50 -6.42
N GLU A 367 11.97 -8.83 -6.47
CA GLU A 367 13.10 -9.21 -7.31
C GLU A 367 13.64 -10.59 -6.94
N LYS A 368 13.80 -10.84 -5.64
CA LYS A 368 14.19 -12.16 -5.13
C LYS A 368 13.14 -13.22 -5.47
N LEU A 369 11.86 -12.91 -5.31
CA LEU A 369 10.76 -13.83 -5.66
C LEU A 369 10.80 -14.17 -7.16
N ALA A 370 11.00 -13.17 -8.03
CA ALA A 370 11.09 -13.38 -9.48
C ALA A 370 12.27 -14.28 -9.88
N LYS A 371 13.40 -14.13 -9.18
CA LYS A 371 14.63 -14.89 -9.46
C LYS A 371 14.57 -16.32 -8.91
N ASP A 372 14.18 -16.46 -7.64
CA ASP A 372 14.32 -17.73 -6.91
C ASP A 372 13.10 -18.64 -7.08
N LYS A 373 11.91 -18.08 -7.36
CA LYS A 373 10.62 -18.79 -7.45
C LYS A 373 9.76 -18.25 -8.60
N PRO A 374 10.13 -18.50 -9.86
CA PRO A 374 9.46 -17.93 -11.04
C PRO A 374 7.96 -18.28 -11.13
N ASP A 375 7.53 -19.47 -10.69
CA ASP A 375 6.13 -19.88 -10.68
C ASP A 375 5.29 -19.10 -9.66
N ASP A 376 5.86 -18.84 -8.47
CA ASP A 376 5.24 -17.97 -7.47
C ASP A 376 5.18 -16.53 -7.97
N TYR A 377 6.23 -16.08 -8.69
CA TYR A 377 6.22 -14.76 -9.31
C TYR A 377 5.17 -14.65 -10.44
N ALA A 378 4.97 -15.68 -11.24
CA ALA A 378 3.89 -15.71 -12.23
C ALA A 378 2.51 -15.63 -11.56
N THR A 379 2.36 -16.25 -10.39
CA THR A 379 1.15 -16.14 -9.57
C THR A 379 0.98 -14.73 -9.01
N PHE A 380 2.04 -14.13 -8.48
CA PHE A 380 2.09 -12.73 -8.06
C PHE A 380 1.68 -11.80 -9.22
N TRP A 381 2.29 -11.97 -10.38
CA TRP A 381 2.05 -11.12 -11.56
C TRP A 381 0.58 -11.12 -11.98
N ARG A 382 -0.06 -12.28 -12.05
CA ARG A 382 -1.49 -12.41 -12.39
C ARG A 382 -2.41 -11.66 -11.41
N ASN A 383 -2.02 -11.58 -10.13
CA ASN A 383 -2.83 -10.95 -9.09
C ASN A 383 -2.57 -9.44 -8.95
N PHE A 384 -1.31 -9.01 -9.12
CA PHE A 384 -0.87 -7.67 -8.72
C PHE A 384 -0.12 -6.91 -9.81
N GLY A 385 0.08 -7.51 -10.98
CA GLY A 385 0.86 -6.92 -12.06
C GLY A 385 0.33 -5.56 -12.52
N GLN A 386 -1.00 -5.39 -12.59
CA GLN A 386 -1.61 -4.11 -12.95
C GLN A 386 -1.33 -3.02 -11.91
N ALA A 387 -1.34 -3.34 -10.61
CA ALA A 387 -0.98 -2.39 -9.58
C ALA A 387 0.51 -2.01 -9.67
N LEU A 388 1.40 -2.98 -9.92
CA LEU A 388 2.82 -2.72 -10.08
C LEU A 388 3.14 -1.85 -11.29
N LYS A 389 2.34 -1.93 -12.37
CA LYS A 389 2.46 -1.09 -13.57
C LYS A 389 2.21 0.41 -13.31
N GLU A 390 1.59 0.77 -12.19
CA GLU A 390 1.44 2.17 -11.76
C GLU A 390 2.78 2.78 -11.30
N GLY A 391 3.72 1.93 -10.85
CA GLY A 391 4.97 2.35 -10.22
C GLY A 391 5.88 3.26 -11.06
N PRO A 392 6.11 3.01 -12.35
CA PRO A 392 6.96 3.88 -13.18
C PRO A 392 6.50 5.33 -13.27
N ALA A 393 5.20 5.60 -13.10
CA ALA A 393 4.64 6.94 -13.06
C ALA A 393 4.68 7.56 -11.65
N GLU A 394 4.47 6.75 -10.61
CA GLU A 394 4.38 7.23 -9.23
C GLU A 394 5.75 7.41 -8.56
N ASP A 395 6.72 6.56 -8.89
CA ASP A 395 8.01 6.46 -8.20
C ASP A 395 9.18 6.59 -9.18
N TYR A 396 9.50 7.84 -9.50
CA TYR A 396 10.61 8.15 -10.41
C TYR A 396 11.95 7.58 -9.92
N ALA A 397 12.18 7.60 -8.60
CA ALA A 397 13.45 7.16 -8.02
C ALA A 397 13.68 5.65 -8.19
N ASN A 398 12.63 4.85 -8.24
CA ASN A 398 12.69 3.40 -8.40
C ASN A 398 12.20 2.92 -9.77
N ARG A 399 11.96 3.83 -10.73
CA ARG A 399 11.37 3.52 -12.04
C ARG A 399 12.04 2.35 -12.74
N GLU A 400 13.36 2.38 -12.86
CA GLU A 400 14.13 1.34 -13.56
C GLU A 400 14.00 -0.01 -12.83
N LYS A 401 14.04 0.00 -11.51
CA LYS A 401 13.87 -1.21 -10.69
C LYS A 401 12.47 -1.80 -10.85
N VAL A 402 11.45 -0.96 -10.82
CA VAL A 402 10.06 -1.39 -11.06
C VAL A 402 9.91 -1.92 -12.48
N ALA A 403 10.48 -1.24 -13.49
CA ALA A 403 10.46 -1.68 -14.88
C ALA A 403 11.04 -3.09 -15.06
N GLY A 404 12.14 -3.42 -14.38
CA GLY A 404 12.73 -4.77 -14.38
C GLY A 404 11.81 -5.87 -13.82
N LEU A 405 10.84 -5.48 -12.98
CA LEU A 405 9.86 -6.40 -12.40
C LEU A 405 8.61 -6.59 -13.28
N LEU A 406 8.39 -5.75 -14.28
CA LEU A 406 7.21 -5.86 -15.15
C LEU A 406 7.29 -7.09 -16.05
N ARG A 407 6.13 -7.62 -16.42
CA ARG A 407 5.98 -8.72 -17.36
C ARG A 407 4.96 -8.36 -18.44
N PHE A 408 5.24 -8.79 -19.64
CA PHE A 408 4.43 -8.52 -20.83
C PHE A 408 4.27 -9.79 -21.66
N SER A 409 3.24 -9.83 -22.50
CA SER A 409 3.20 -10.76 -23.61
C SER A 409 4.12 -10.24 -24.72
N SER A 410 4.61 -11.12 -25.59
CA SER A 410 5.41 -10.71 -26.74
C SER A 410 5.17 -11.63 -27.94
N THR A 411 5.69 -11.23 -29.10
CA THR A 411 5.66 -12.06 -30.32
C THR A 411 6.59 -13.27 -30.23
N HIS A 412 7.46 -13.34 -29.24
CA HIS A 412 8.34 -14.48 -28.98
C HIS A 412 7.58 -15.66 -28.35
N ASP A 413 6.57 -15.38 -27.52
CA ASP A 413 5.72 -16.40 -26.88
C ASP A 413 4.32 -16.38 -27.50
N THR A 414 3.93 -17.50 -28.09
CA THR A 414 2.62 -17.66 -28.74
C THR A 414 1.48 -17.99 -27.78
N THR A 415 1.76 -18.20 -26.48
CA THR A 415 0.74 -18.53 -25.46
C THR A 415 -0.11 -17.33 -25.06
N GLY A 416 0.40 -16.12 -25.27
CA GLY A 416 -0.24 -14.89 -24.82
C GLY A 416 -0.09 -14.60 -23.33
N ALA A 417 0.69 -15.41 -22.61
CA ALA A 417 0.98 -15.16 -21.21
C ALA A 417 1.86 -13.92 -21.04
N GLN A 418 1.60 -13.12 -20.02
CA GLN A 418 2.49 -12.03 -19.61
C GLN A 418 3.66 -12.61 -18.79
N SER A 419 4.63 -13.19 -19.50
CA SER A 419 5.78 -13.90 -18.91
C SER A 419 7.12 -13.24 -19.19
N VAL A 420 7.18 -12.35 -20.20
CA VAL A 420 8.42 -11.74 -20.69
C VAL A 420 8.79 -10.52 -19.85
N GLY A 421 9.97 -10.58 -19.20
CA GLY A 421 10.59 -9.44 -18.53
C GLY A 421 11.35 -8.55 -19.52
N LEU A 422 11.53 -7.27 -19.19
CA LEU A 422 12.27 -6.35 -20.06
C LEU A 422 13.74 -6.74 -20.22
N ALA A 423 14.38 -7.25 -19.17
CA ALA A 423 15.75 -7.76 -19.25
C ALA A 423 15.87 -8.97 -20.18
N ASP A 424 14.88 -9.87 -20.16
CA ASP A 424 14.82 -11.01 -21.08
C ASP A 424 14.68 -10.56 -22.53
N TYR A 425 13.82 -9.56 -22.77
CA TYR A 425 13.66 -8.97 -24.09
C TYR A 425 14.97 -8.34 -24.57
N VAL A 426 15.63 -7.52 -23.72
CA VAL A 426 16.93 -6.90 -24.07
C VAL A 426 17.99 -7.95 -24.39
N SER A 427 18.00 -9.10 -23.71
CA SER A 427 18.96 -10.18 -23.97
C SER A 427 18.78 -10.85 -25.34
N ARG A 428 17.61 -10.71 -25.97
CA ARG A 428 17.25 -11.30 -27.27
C ARG A 428 17.22 -10.29 -28.42
N LEU A 429 17.68 -9.06 -28.21
CA LEU A 429 17.70 -8.04 -29.25
C LEU A 429 18.54 -8.48 -30.46
N ALA A 430 18.07 -8.19 -31.66
CA ALA A 430 18.80 -8.43 -32.87
C ALA A 430 20.07 -7.56 -32.97
N GLU A 431 21.08 -8.01 -33.69
CA GLU A 431 22.31 -7.24 -33.88
C GLU A 431 21.99 -5.88 -34.53
N GLY A 432 22.44 -4.78 -33.88
CA GLY A 432 22.17 -3.42 -34.33
C GLY A 432 20.83 -2.84 -33.85
N GLN A 433 20.01 -3.60 -33.16
CA GLN A 433 18.75 -3.10 -32.58
C GLN A 433 19.02 -2.21 -31.35
N ASP A 434 18.63 -0.94 -31.45
CA ASP A 434 18.80 0.08 -30.42
C ASP A 434 17.46 0.56 -29.79
N LYS A 435 16.33 -0.01 -30.24
CA LYS A 435 14.97 0.33 -29.80
C LYS A 435 14.24 -0.89 -29.26
N LEU A 436 13.33 -0.66 -28.33
CA LEU A 436 12.39 -1.66 -27.79
C LEU A 436 11.02 -1.42 -28.40
N TYR A 437 10.50 -2.40 -29.12
CA TYR A 437 9.26 -2.28 -29.86
C TYR A 437 8.08 -2.81 -29.07
N TYR A 438 6.94 -2.11 -29.11
CA TYR A 438 5.70 -2.56 -28.48
C TYR A 438 4.48 -2.20 -29.33
N LEU A 439 3.40 -2.93 -29.12
CA LEU A 439 2.08 -2.69 -29.69
C LEU A 439 1.04 -2.74 -28.56
N THR A 440 0.17 -1.74 -28.46
CA THR A 440 -0.95 -1.72 -27.53
C THR A 440 -2.25 -2.18 -28.21
N GLY A 441 -3.15 -2.80 -27.45
CA GLY A 441 -4.48 -3.17 -27.93
C GLY A 441 -5.36 -3.74 -26.82
N GLU A 442 -6.65 -3.96 -27.13
CA GLU A 442 -7.64 -4.37 -26.12
C GLU A 442 -7.45 -5.82 -25.63
N SER A 443 -6.92 -6.69 -26.46
CA SER A 443 -6.70 -8.09 -26.12
C SER A 443 -5.57 -8.71 -26.94
N TYR A 444 -4.94 -9.76 -26.38
CA TYR A 444 -3.93 -10.53 -27.09
C TYR A 444 -4.45 -11.12 -28.40
N ALA A 445 -5.70 -11.61 -28.43
CA ALA A 445 -6.31 -12.19 -29.61
C ALA A 445 -6.39 -11.18 -30.78
N GLN A 446 -6.65 -9.90 -30.47
CA GLN A 446 -6.74 -8.82 -31.44
C GLN A 446 -5.37 -8.45 -32.00
N ILE A 447 -4.35 -8.27 -31.15
CA ILE A 447 -3.07 -7.69 -31.58
C ILE A 447 -2.03 -8.72 -32.02
N LYS A 448 -2.18 -9.98 -31.62
CA LYS A 448 -1.21 -11.02 -31.97
C LYS A 448 -1.02 -11.19 -33.49
N ASP A 449 -2.05 -10.98 -34.28
CA ASP A 449 -2.02 -11.12 -35.75
C ASP A 449 -2.15 -9.76 -36.45
N SER A 450 -1.86 -8.66 -35.74
CA SER A 450 -1.93 -7.32 -36.31
C SER A 450 -1.00 -7.12 -37.48
N PRO A 451 -1.45 -6.46 -38.56
CA PRO A 451 -0.60 -6.12 -39.72
C PRO A 451 0.62 -5.23 -39.33
N HIS A 452 0.54 -4.47 -38.23
CA HIS A 452 1.68 -3.70 -37.73
C HIS A 452 2.89 -4.57 -37.37
N LEU A 453 2.70 -5.88 -37.16
CA LEU A 453 3.76 -6.83 -36.78
C LEU A 453 4.43 -7.53 -37.96
N GLU A 454 3.93 -7.35 -39.20
CA GLU A 454 4.37 -8.14 -40.36
C GLU A 454 5.87 -8.01 -40.64
N VAL A 455 6.39 -6.77 -40.75
CA VAL A 455 7.82 -6.53 -40.99
C VAL A 455 8.70 -7.06 -39.86
N PHE A 456 8.22 -6.95 -38.61
CA PHE A 456 8.97 -7.43 -37.44
C PHE A 456 9.09 -8.94 -37.44
N ARG A 457 8.01 -9.66 -37.78
CA ARG A 457 8.01 -11.11 -37.94
C ARG A 457 8.94 -11.55 -39.07
N LYS A 458 8.87 -10.88 -40.24
CA LYS A 458 9.73 -11.15 -41.36
C LYS A 458 11.21 -10.98 -41.05
N LYS A 459 11.55 -9.99 -40.21
CA LYS A 459 12.91 -9.71 -39.78
C LYS A 459 13.32 -10.46 -38.50
N GLY A 460 12.42 -11.22 -37.88
CA GLY A 460 12.69 -11.94 -36.62
C GLY A 460 12.88 -11.02 -35.42
N ILE A 461 12.28 -9.83 -35.44
CA ILE A 461 12.35 -8.84 -34.37
C ILE A 461 11.20 -9.07 -33.40
N GLU A 462 11.51 -9.22 -32.12
CA GLU A 462 10.51 -9.34 -31.06
C GLU A 462 9.80 -8.01 -30.80
N VAL A 463 8.47 -8.06 -30.58
CA VAL A 463 7.62 -6.92 -30.22
C VAL A 463 6.82 -7.28 -28.97
N LEU A 464 6.82 -6.42 -27.95
CA LEU A 464 5.97 -6.57 -26.78
C LEU A 464 4.52 -6.30 -27.11
N LEU A 465 3.62 -7.13 -26.59
CA LEU A 465 2.18 -7.03 -26.79
C LEU A 465 1.50 -6.61 -25.48
N LEU A 466 1.06 -5.38 -25.43
CA LEU A 466 0.55 -4.71 -24.26
C LEU A 466 -0.98 -4.64 -24.32
N THR A 467 -1.65 -5.33 -23.38
CA THR A 467 -3.10 -5.53 -23.43
C THR A 467 -3.85 -5.11 -22.17
N ASP A 468 -3.15 -4.64 -21.14
CA ASP A 468 -3.80 -4.08 -19.97
C ASP A 468 -4.21 -2.62 -20.21
N ARG A 469 -5.36 -2.22 -19.71
CA ARG A 469 -5.88 -0.83 -19.87
C ARG A 469 -4.92 0.25 -19.41
N ILE A 470 -4.03 -0.08 -18.47
CA ILE A 470 -3.04 0.85 -17.95
C ILE A 470 -1.80 0.97 -18.84
N ASP A 471 -1.60 0.07 -19.81
CA ASP A 471 -0.34 -0.03 -20.54
C ASP A 471 -0.03 1.21 -21.39
N GLU A 472 -1.02 1.79 -22.04
CA GLU A 472 -0.81 3.02 -22.82
C GLU A 472 -0.39 4.20 -21.92
N TRP A 473 -1.00 4.30 -20.73
CA TRP A 473 -0.60 5.27 -19.72
C TRP A 473 0.81 4.96 -19.17
N LEU A 474 1.10 3.70 -18.87
CA LEU A 474 2.43 3.25 -18.45
C LEU A 474 3.51 3.70 -19.42
N MET A 475 3.32 3.48 -20.73
CA MET A 475 4.30 3.81 -21.77
C MET A 475 4.52 5.32 -21.94
N SER A 476 3.61 6.17 -21.46
CA SER A 476 3.81 7.62 -21.39
C SER A 476 4.90 8.02 -20.37
N TYR A 477 5.15 7.19 -19.37
CA TYR A 477 6.16 7.41 -18.32
C TYR A 477 7.38 6.51 -18.48
N LEU A 478 7.20 5.28 -18.94
CA LEU A 478 8.29 4.34 -19.21
C LEU A 478 8.77 4.51 -20.64
N THR A 479 9.58 5.51 -20.89
CA THR A 479 10.07 5.89 -22.23
C THR A 479 11.34 5.15 -22.66
N GLU A 480 12.10 4.59 -21.69
CA GLU A 480 13.34 3.85 -21.95
C GLU A 480 13.57 2.76 -20.88
N PHE A 481 14.36 1.76 -21.24
CA PHE A 481 14.88 0.73 -20.33
C PHE A 481 16.27 0.29 -20.83
N ASP A 482 17.23 0.16 -19.93
CA ASP A 482 18.62 -0.18 -20.25
C ASP A 482 19.20 0.69 -21.39
N SER A 483 18.98 2.02 -21.30
CA SER A 483 19.41 3.03 -22.30
C SER A 483 18.85 2.81 -23.71
N LYS A 484 17.74 2.07 -23.85
CA LYS A 484 17.04 1.86 -25.12
C LYS A 484 15.62 2.42 -25.03
N SER A 485 15.27 3.24 -26.02
CA SER A 485 13.95 3.86 -26.07
C SER A 485 12.87 2.91 -26.57
N PHE A 486 11.66 3.03 -26.00
CA PHE A 486 10.48 2.33 -26.47
C PHE A 486 9.88 3.01 -27.70
N VAL A 487 9.42 2.20 -28.66
CA VAL A 487 8.75 2.65 -29.88
C VAL A 487 7.45 1.87 -30.09
N ASP A 488 6.36 2.61 -30.18
CA ASP A 488 5.04 2.07 -30.56
C ASP A 488 5.02 1.78 -32.05
N VAL A 489 4.87 0.50 -32.41
CA VAL A 489 4.91 0.07 -33.81
C VAL A 489 3.67 0.49 -34.62
N ALA A 490 2.60 0.93 -33.98
CA ALA A 490 1.41 1.47 -34.62
C ALA A 490 1.47 2.98 -34.84
N ARG A 491 2.52 3.66 -34.34
CA ARG A 491 2.60 5.13 -34.30
C ARG A 491 3.63 5.68 -35.28
N GLY A 492 3.28 6.81 -35.90
CA GLY A 492 4.18 7.58 -36.75
C GLY A 492 4.74 6.82 -37.96
N ASP A 493 5.85 7.29 -38.48
CA ASP A 493 6.61 6.61 -39.51
C ASP A 493 7.58 5.60 -38.88
N LEU A 494 7.60 4.38 -39.42
CA LEU A 494 8.44 3.31 -38.87
C LEU A 494 9.86 3.45 -39.41
N ASP A 495 10.80 3.82 -38.57
CA ASP A 495 12.23 3.76 -38.85
C ASP A 495 12.89 2.63 -38.05
N LEU A 496 13.32 1.61 -38.73
CA LEU A 496 14.02 0.47 -38.17
C LEU A 496 15.54 0.72 -37.99
N GLY A 497 16.02 1.92 -38.32
CA GLY A 497 17.38 2.33 -38.10
C GLY A 497 18.40 1.46 -38.79
N LYS A 498 19.30 0.82 -38.02
CA LYS A 498 20.35 -0.08 -38.54
C LYS A 498 19.85 -1.48 -38.93
N LEU A 499 18.59 -1.80 -38.62
CA LEU A 499 17.96 -3.07 -39.00
C LEU A 499 17.53 -3.07 -40.46
N ASP A 500 17.49 -1.89 -41.13
CA ASP A 500 17.35 -1.73 -42.58
C ASP A 500 18.71 -1.45 -43.20
N SER A 501 19.00 -2.15 -44.30
CA SER A 501 20.19 -1.84 -45.11
C SER A 501 20.01 -0.51 -45.84
N GLU A 502 21.12 0.14 -46.23
CA GLU A 502 21.06 1.35 -47.05
C GLU A 502 20.43 1.09 -48.43
N GLU A 503 20.51 -0.15 -48.91
CA GLU A 503 19.85 -0.59 -50.16
C GLU A 503 18.34 -0.68 -49.97
N ASP A 504 17.86 -1.25 -48.82
CA ASP A 504 16.44 -1.30 -48.47
C ASP A 504 15.83 0.10 -48.38
N LYS A 505 16.49 1.03 -47.70
CA LYS A 505 16.03 2.43 -47.54
C LYS A 505 15.89 3.13 -48.90
N LYS A 506 16.88 2.99 -49.79
CA LYS A 506 16.79 3.56 -51.16
C LYS A 506 15.67 2.95 -51.97
N ALA A 507 15.49 1.63 -51.91
CA ALA A 507 14.40 0.95 -52.59
C ALA A 507 13.03 1.43 -52.05
N GLN A 508 12.89 1.59 -50.77
CA GLN A 508 11.67 2.12 -50.14
C GLN A 508 11.37 3.56 -50.61
N GLU A 509 12.37 4.45 -50.66
CA GLU A 509 12.20 5.82 -51.17
C GLU A 509 11.81 5.86 -52.65
N GLU A 510 12.39 5.02 -53.49
CA GLU A 510 12.05 4.93 -54.90
C GLU A 510 10.62 4.45 -55.10
N VAL A 511 10.19 3.43 -54.37
CA VAL A 511 8.81 2.91 -54.40
C VAL A 511 7.84 3.99 -53.92
N ALA A 512 8.12 4.68 -52.82
CA ALA A 512 7.27 5.75 -52.31
C ALA A 512 7.06 6.86 -53.33
N LYS A 513 8.15 7.33 -54.00
CA LYS A 513 8.07 8.33 -55.08
C LYS A 513 7.25 7.84 -56.27
N SER A 514 7.41 6.58 -56.69
CA SER A 514 6.68 6.02 -57.81
C SER A 514 5.17 5.92 -57.59
N LYS A 515 4.72 5.86 -56.34
CA LYS A 515 3.32 5.69 -55.92
C LYS A 515 2.66 6.98 -55.34
N GLU A 516 3.32 8.13 -55.42
CA GLU A 516 2.76 9.43 -54.98
C GLU A 516 1.41 9.75 -55.70
N GLY A 517 1.28 9.40 -56.97
CA GLY A 517 0.04 9.59 -57.71
C GLY A 517 -1.11 8.77 -57.16
N LEU A 518 -0.88 7.50 -56.82
CA LEU A 518 -1.87 6.62 -56.21
C LEU A 518 -2.24 7.14 -54.82
N ALA A 519 -1.27 7.51 -53.98
CA ALA A 519 -1.49 8.08 -52.66
C ALA A 519 -2.40 9.32 -52.71
N SER A 520 -2.17 10.23 -53.67
CA SER A 520 -2.99 11.42 -53.89
C SER A 520 -4.43 11.08 -54.31
N ARG A 521 -4.64 10.07 -55.18
CA ARG A 521 -5.97 9.61 -55.59
C ARG A 521 -6.73 9.01 -54.41
N ILE A 522 -6.09 8.15 -53.61
CA ILE A 522 -6.71 7.56 -52.40
C ILE A 522 -7.04 8.67 -51.38
N LYS A 523 -6.16 9.62 -51.16
CA LYS A 523 -6.43 10.77 -50.26
C LYS A 523 -7.63 11.58 -50.73
N ALA A 524 -7.77 11.82 -52.03
CA ALA A 524 -8.93 12.53 -52.57
C ALA A 524 -10.24 11.73 -52.38
N ALA A 525 -10.20 10.39 -52.50
CA ALA A 525 -11.35 9.51 -52.30
C ALA A 525 -11.77 9.38 -50.81
N LEU A 526 -10.82 9.34 -49.89
CA LEU A 526 -11.09 9.24 -48.43
C LEU A 526 -11.35 10.61 -47.77
N GLY A 527 -10.91 11.70 -48.39
CA GLY A 527 -11.16 13.06 -47.95
C GLY A 527 -10.63 13.34 -46.54
N ASP A 528 -11.53 13.82 -45.68
CA ASP A 528 -11.20 14.24 -44.32
C ASP A 528 -11.12 13.11 -43.30
N ASP A 529 -11.40 11.86 -43.66
CA ASP A 529 -11.30 10.71 -42.76
C ASP A 529 -9.86 10.28 -42.47
N VAL A 530 -8.89 10.74 -43.23
CA VAL A 530 -7.46 10.49 -43.02
C VAL A 530 -6.65 11.78 -42.98
N ALA A 531 -5.60 11.83 -42.19
CA ALA A 531 -4.63 12.93 -42.20
C ALA A 531 -3.76 12.87 -43.46
N GLU A 532 -3.23 11.70 -43.75
CA GLU A 532 -2.27 11.45 -44.81
C GLU A 532 -2.51 10.06 -45.43
N VAL A 533 -2.07 9.87 -46.66
CA VAL A 533 -2.00 8.57 -47.32
C VAL A 533 -0.58 8.37 -47.85
N ARG A 534 0.05 7.24 -47.53
CA ARG A 534 1.42 6.96 -47.94
C ARG A 534 1.67 5.45 -48.14
N VAL A 535 2.80 5.15 -48.77
CA VAL A 535 3.32 3.77 -48.90
C VAL A 535 3.74 3.28 -47.51
N SER A 536 3.40 2.04 -47.19
CA SER A 536 3.81 1.41 -45.91
C SER A 536 5.17 0.74 -46.04
N HIS A 537 5.99 0.94 -44.98
CA HIS A 537 7.25 0.20 -44.82
C HIS A 537 7.12 -0.97 -43.83
N ARG A 538 5.93 -1.16 -43.26
CA ARG A 538 5.66 -2.20 -42.25
C ARG A 538 4.81 -3.36 -42.76
N LEU A 539 4.18 -3.21 -43.92
CA LEU A 539 3.34 -4.24 -44.52
C LEU A 539 4.12 -5.17 -45.47
N THR A 540 3.83 -6.47 -45.36
CA THR A 540 4.35 -7.51 -46.29
C THR A 540 3.25 -8.33 -46.96
N ASP A 541 2.17 -8.59 -46.23
CA ASP A 541 1.07 -9.46 -46.66
C ASP A 541 -0.28 -8.74 -46.72
N SER A 542 -0.54 -7.80 -45.85
CA SER A 542 -1.80 -7.03 -45.79
C SER A 542 -1.82 -5.89 -46.81
N PRO A 543 -3.02 -5.50 -47.32
CA PRO A 543 -3.14 -4.43 -48.33
C PRO A 543 -2.97 -3.03 -47.75
N ALA A 544 -3.47 -2.78 -46.50
CA ALA A 544 -3.45 -1.47 -45.87
C ALA A 544 -3.55 -1.56 -44.37
N ILE A 545 -3.12 -0.50 -43.67
CA ILE A 545 -3.30 -0.28 -42.24
C ILE A 545 -3.61 1.18 -41.93
N LEU A 546 -4.10 1.42 -40.72
CA LEU A 546 -4.21 2.75 -40.13
C LEU A 546 -3.11 2.94 -39.09
N ALA A 547 -2.21 3.89 -39.32
CA ALA A 547 -1.20 4.29 -38.36
C ALA A 547 -1.68 5.50 -37.56
N ILE A 548 -1.32 5.55 -36.25
CA ILE A 548 -1.63 6.65 -35.34
C ILE A 548 -0.64 7.79 -35.62
N GLY A 549 -1.10 9.05 -35.64
CA GLY A 549 -0.22 10.21 -35.74
C GLY A 549 0.78 10.28 -34.58
N GLN A 550 1.97 10.85 -34.80
CA GLN A 550 3.07 10.84 -33.81
C GLN A 550 2.72 11.53 -32.49
N GLY A 551 1.80 12.50 -32.50
CA GLY A 551 1.34 13.24 -31.31
C GLY A 551 -0.05 12.85 -30.80
N ASP A 552 -0.71 11.88 -31.44
CA ASP A 552 -2.09 11.54 -31.17
C ASP A 552 -2.22 10.54 -30.01
N LEU A 553 -3.38 10.51 -29.38
CA LEU A 553 -3.71 9.52 -28.35
C LEU A 553 -4.00 8.17 -29.01
N GLY A 554 -3.56 7.09 -28.39
CA GLY A 554 -3.92 5.75 -28.81
C GLY A 554 -5.38 5.41 -28.50
N LEU A 555 -5.84 4.27 -29.03
CA LEU A 555 -7.25 3.88 -28.95
C LEU A 555 -7.75 3.72 -27.51
N GLN A 556 -6.98 3.06 -26.65
CA GLN A 556 -7.37 2.81 -25.24
C GLN A 556 -7.47 4.11 -24.46
N MET A 557 -6.53 5.04 -24.64
CA MET A 557 -6.56 6.33 -23.94
C MET A 557 -7.73 7.20 -24.42
N ARG A 558 -8.05 7.18 -25.71
CA ARG A 558 -9.24 7.87 -26.25
C ARG A 558 -10.52 7.33 -25.60
N GLN A 559 -10.70 6.02 -25.58
CA GLN A 559 -11.86 5.36 -24.94
C GLN A 559 -11.96 5.66 -23.46
N LEU A 560 -10.84 5.72 -22.74
CA LEU A 560 -10.80 6.05 -21.33
C LEU A 560 -11.27 7.50 -21.08
N LEU A 561 -10.81 8.46 -21.89
CA LEU A 561 -11.21 9.85 -21.80
C LEU A 561 -12.70 10.04 -22.15
N GLU A 562 -13.19 9.39 -23.20
CA GLU A 562 -14.60 9.38 -23.58
C GLU A 562 -15.49 8.83 -22.46
N ALA A 563 -15.10 7.69 -21.88
CA ALA A 563 -15.83 7.08 -20.77
C ALA A 563 -15.85 7.95 -19.51
N SER A 564 -14.83 8.80 -19.33
CA SER A 564 -14.78 9.79 -18.22
C SER A 564 -15.49 11.11 -18.53
N GLY A 565 -16.11 11.25 -19.73
CA GLY A 565 -16.81 12.45 -20.16
C GLY A 565 -15.89 13.63 -20.51
N GLN A 566 -14.60 13.36 -20.75
CA GLN A 566 -13.65 14.37 -21.19
C GLN A 566 -13.67 14.52 -22.72
N ALA A 567 -13.44 15.74 -23.20
CA ALA A 567 -13.32 15.99 -24.63
C ALA A 567 -12.03 15.34 -25.17
N VAL A 568 -12.19 14.47 -26.16
CA VAL A 568 -11.05 13.85 -26.84
C VAL A 568 -10.69 14.71 -28.06
N PRO A 569 -9.42 15.06 -28.26
CA PRO A 569 -8.98 15.73 -29.48
C PRO A 569 -9.31 14.89 -30.72
N GLU A 570 -9.84 15.55 -31.75
CA GLU A 570 -10.10 14.86 -33.03
C GLU A 570 -8.76 14.48 -33.68
N SER A 571 -8.53 13.18 -33.83
CA SER A 571 -7.34 12.61 -34.45
C SER A 571 -7.75 11.92 -35.74
N LYS A 572 -7.02 12.18 -36.82
CA LYS A 572 -7.22 11.53 -38.11
C LYS A 572 -6.06 10.56 -38.36
N PRO A 573 -6.35 9.27 -38.63
CA PRO A 573 -5.29 8.29 -38.87
C PRO A 573 -4.54 8.57 -40.17
N VAL A 574 -3.33 8.02 -40.28
CA VAL A 574 -2.56 7.92 -41.52
C VAL A 574 -2.91 6.60 -42.17
N PHE A 575 -3.39 6.64 -43.41
CA PHE A 575 -3.65 5.43 -44.19
C PHE A 575 -2.38 4.98 -44.91
N GLU A 576 -1.86 3.83 -44.54
CA GLU A 576 -0.68 3.24 -45.15
C GLU A 576 -1.10 2.04 -46.04
N PHE A 577 -0.57 1.96 -47.24
CA PHE A 577 -0.87 0.86 -48.18
C PHE A 577 0.39 0.13 -48.65
N ASN A 578 0.24 -1.16 -48.93
CA ASN A 578 1.27 -2.03 -49.49
C ASN A 578 1.21 -2.01 -51.02
N PRO A 579 2.14 -1.35 -51.71
CA PRO A 579 2.09 -1.22 -53.17
C PRO A 579 2.28 -2.53 -53.91
N ALA A 580 2.83 -3.56 -53.30
CA ALA A 580 3.04 -4.89 -53.88
C ALA A 580 1.84 -5.83 -53.66
N HIS A 581 0.81 -5.41 -52.93
CA HIS A 581 -0.35 -6.25 -52.68
C HIS A 581 -1.29 -6.25 -53.90
N PRO A 582 -1.81 -7.43 -54.36
CA PRO A 582 -2.64 -7.53 -55.55
C PRO A 582 -3.89 -6.65 -55.57
N LEU A 583 -4.51 -6.39 -54.40
CA LEU A 583 -5.65 -5.47 -54.31
C LEU A 583 -5.24 -4.01 -54.56
N ILE A 584 -4.06 -3.61 -54.11
CA ILE A 584 -3.52 -2.28 -54.36
C ILE A 584 -3.10 -2.09 -55.81
N GLU A 585 -2.52 -3.10 -56.45
CA GLU A 585 -2.23 -3.08 -57.88
C GLU A 585 -3.51 -2.96 -58.73
N LYS A 586 -4.59 -3.67 -58.35
CA LYS A 586 -5.91 -3.53 -58.98
C LYS A 586 -6.50 -2.15 -58.77
N LEU A 587 -6.38 -1.59 -57.56
CA LEU A 587 -6.82 -0.24 -57.26
C LEU A 587 -6.07 0.80 -58.11
N ASP A 588 -4.76 0.66 -58.24
CA ASP A 588 -3.94 1.59 -59.06
C ASP A 588 -4.34 1.56 -60.54
N ALA A 589 -4.70 0.39 -61.08
CA ALA A 589 -5.13 0.19 -62.44
C ALA A 589 -6.59 0.66 -62.69
N GLU A 590 -7.41 0.90 -61.65
CA GLU A 590 -8.82 1.26 -61.80
C GLU A 590 -8.97 2.67 -62.36
N GLN A 591 -9.78 2.77 -63.44
CA GLN A 591 -10.04 4.03 -64.15
C GLN A 591 -11.42 4.62 -63.81
N ASP A 592 -12.37 3.79 -63.39
CA ASP A 592 -13.67 4.25 -62.94
C ASP A 592 -13.52 4.88 -61.56
N MET A 593 -13.83 6.18 -61.46
CA MET A 593 -13.62 6.96 -60.25
C MET A 593 -14.58 6.55 -59.12
N ASP A 594 -15.81 6.13 -59.46
CA ASP A 594 -16.79 5.67 -58.44
C ASP A 594 -16.34 4.33 -57.86
N ARG A 595 -15.89 3.41 -58.69
CA ARG A 595 -15.37 2.13 -58.26
C ARG A 595 -14.05 2.25 -57.51
N PHE A 596 -13.16 3.15 -57.96
CA PHE A 596 -11.94 3.50 -57.23
C PHE A 596 -12.26 4.02 -55.81
N GLY A 597 -13.26 4.89 -55.70
CA GLY A 597 -13.74 5.42 -54.42
C GLY A 597 -14.29 4.31 -53.50
N ASP A 598 -15.16 3.43 -54.04
CA ASP A 598 -15.71 2.29 -53.30
C ASP A 598 -14.61 1.35 -52.79
N LEU A 599 -13.64 0.99 -53.64
CA LEU A 599 -12.49 0.14 -53.29
C LEU A 599 -11.60 0.79 -52.21
N SER A 600 -11.29 2.08 -52.39
CA SER A 600 -10.48 2.82 -51.40
C SER A 600 -11.16 2.85 -50.03
N ARG A 601 -12.49 3.04 -50.01
CA ARG A 601 -13.29 3.05 -48.77
C ARG A 601 -13.34 1.69 -48.11
N VAL A 602 -13.55 0.59 -48.85
CA VAL A 602 -13.53 -0.77 -48.31
C VAL A 602 -12.17 -1.09 -47.70
N LEU A 603 -11.07 -0.74 -48.38
CA LEU A 603 -9.73 -0.95 -47.82
C LEU A 603 -9.49 -0.14 -46.53
N PHE A 604 -10.00 1.10 -46.45
CA PHE A 604 -9.95 1.91 -45.27
C PHE A 604 -10.75 1.28 -44.12
N ASP A 605 -12.00 0.88 -44.37
CA ASP A 605 -12.89 0.28 -43.40
C ASP A 605 -12.35 -1.07 -42.88
N GLN A 606 -11.72 -1.89 -43.74
CA GLN A 606 -11.00 -3.11 -43.35
C GLN A 606 -9.78 -2.81 -42.47
N ALA A 607 -9.01 -1.78 -42.80
CA ALA A 607 -7.87 -1.37 -41.99
C ALA A 607 -8.30 -0.86 -40.60
N ALA A 608 -9.44 -0.14 -40.52
CA ALA A 608 -10.04 0.31 -39.24
C ALA A 608 -10.46 -0.90 -38.38
N LEU A 609 -11.15 -1.88 -38.99
CA LEU A 609 -11.52 -3.12 -38.27
C LEU A 609 -10.29 -3.89 -37.78
N ALA A 610 -9.23 -3.98 -38.59
CA ALA A 610 -7.99 -4.63 -38.19
C ALA A 610 -7.26 -3.89 -37.05
N ALA A 611 -7.42 -2.56 -36.96
CA ALA A 611 -6.92 -1.75 -35.85
C ALA A 611 -7.78 -1.85 -34.57
N GLY A 612 -8.97 -2.46 -34.66
CA GLY A 612 -9.93 -2.56 -33.54
C GLY A 612 -10.88 -1.37 -33.42
N ASP A 613 -10.88 -0.46 -34.40
CA ASP A 613 -11.81 0.64 -34.44
C ASP A 613 -13.21 0.18 -34.90
N SER A 614 -14.24 0.91 -34.46
CA SER A 614 -15.60 0.72 -34.95
C SER A 614 -15.81 1.49 -36.26
N LEU A 615 -16.53 0.89 -37.18
CA LEU A 615 -16.87 1.58 -38.44
C LEU A 615 -17.85 2.72 -38.20
N LYS A 616 -17.63 3.88 -38.82
CA LYS A 616 -18.56 5.03 -38.77
C LYS A 616 -19.91 4.72 -39.45
N ASP A 617 -19.91 3.94 -40.55
CA ASP A 617 -21.09 3.55 -41.30
C ASP A 617 -21.03 2.05 -41.66
N PRO A 618 -21.31 1.13 -40.73
CA PRO A 618 -21.25 -0.32 -40.99
C PRO A 618 -22.22 -0.79 -42.06
N ALA A 619 -23.40 -0.15 -42.14
CA ALA A 619 -24.40 -0.52 -43.16
C ALA A 619 -23.96 -0.12 -44.57
N GLY A 620 -23.36 1.05 -44.70
CA GLY A 620 -22.77 1.52 -45.97
C GLY A 620 -21.59 0.65 -46.43
N ASP A 621 -20.73 0.21 -45.50
CA ASP A 621 -19.61 -0.67 -45.78
C ASP A 621 -20.10 -2.02 -46.33
N VAL A 622 -21.04 -2.67 -45.63
CA VAL A 622 -21.63 -3.94 -46.11
C VAL A 622 -22.27 -3.78 -47.50
N LYS A 623 -22.93 -2.65 -47.76
CA LYS A 623 -23.53 -2.37 -49.06
C LYS A 623 -22.47 -2.24 -50.18
N ARG A 624 -21.38 -1.51 -49.93
CA ARG A 624 -20.24 -1.36 -50.85
C ARG A 624 -19.57 -2.70 -51.11
N LEU A 625 -19.31 -3.46 -50.07
CA LEU A 625 -18.69 -4.79 -50.17
C LEU A 625 -19.56 -5.73 -51.03
N ASN A 626 -20.88 -5.79 -50.78
CA ASN A 626 -21.80 -6.60 -51.57
C ASN A 626 -21.85 -6.18 -53.05
N LYS A 627 -21.80 -4.87 -53.34
CA LYS A 627 -21.74 -4.37 -54.72
C LYS A 627 -20.48 -4.88 -55.41
N LEU A 628 -19.31 -4.71 -54.79
CA LEU A 628 -18.03 -5.16 -55.35
C LEU A 628 -17.95 -6.69 -55.54
N LEU A 629 -18.49 -7.47 -54.59
CA LEU A 629 -18.55 -8.94 -54.72
C LEU A 629 -19.44 -9.41 -55.86
N LEU A 630 -20.58 -8.73 -56.08
CA LEU A 630 -21.45 -9.04 -57.24
C LEU A 630 -20.76 -8.73 -58.56
N GLU A 631 -20.05 -7.61 -58.66
CA GLU A 631 -19.29 -7.24 -59.86
C GLU A 631 -18.11 -8.21 -60.16
N LEU A 632 -17.52 -8.79 -59.13
CA LEU A 632 -16.46 -9.80 -59.24
C LEU A 632 -17.02 -11.20 -59.64
N SER A 633 -18.32 -11.43 -59.40
CA SER A 633 -18.99 -12.70 -59.70
C SER A 633 -19.62 -12.74 -61.10
N ALA A 634 -19.72 -11.59 -61.73
CA ALA A 634 -20.26 -11.43 -63.09
C ALA A 634 -19.15 -11.50 -64.14
#